data_762285ac4c0fe37002a440f1544838ad
#
_entry.id   762285ac4c0fe37002a440f1544838ad
#
_cell.length_a   1.000
_cell.length_b   1.000
_cell.length_c   1.000
_cell.angle_alpha   90.00
_cell.angle_beta   90.00
_cell.angle_gamma   90.00
#
_symmetry.space_group_name_H-M   'P 1'
#
loop_
_entity.id
_entity.type
_entity.pdbx_description
1 polymer ?
#
loop_
_entity_poly.entity_id
_entity_poly.type
_entity_poly.pdbx_seq_one_letter_code
_entity_poly.pdbx_strand_id
1 'polypeptide(L)'
;MNISLLLVGPTDDPLLNQLIEGYVKRLNHYIKFDLQPLPALKNTKNLSPEQQSQKEGEMILRALDPSDRVILLDEKGKQMSSLGFSEFIQKQLNAGGKKLVFIVGGPYGFSPEVRKRAMSSISLSAMTFSHQMVRLFVVEQCYRAFTILKGEPYHHQ
;
A
#
# COMPACT_ATOMS: atom_id res chain seq x y z
N MET A 1 9.28 -12.12 7.75
CA MET A 1 8.71 -10.76 7.59
C MET A 1 7.25 -10.88 7.15
N ASN A 2 6.40 -10.02 7.66
CA ASN A 2 5.00 -9.90 7.21
C ASN A 2 4.87 -8.68 6.31
N ILE A 3 3.86 -8.68 5.43
CA ILE A 3 3.50 -7.50 4.63
C ILE A 3 2.12 -7.04 5.06
N SER A 4 1.95 -5.75 5.25
CA SER A 4 0.67 -5.12 5.57
C SER A 4 0.37 -4.01 4.56
N LEU A 5 -0.89 -3.91 4.16
CA LEU A 5 -1.39 -2.78 3.38
C LEU A 5 -2.28 -1.93 4.27
N LEU A 6 -1.78 -0.78 4.68
CA LEU A 6 -2.49 0.18 5.50
C LEU A 6 -3.30 1.11 4.58
N LEU A 7 -4.58 1.23 4.87
CA LEU A 7 -5.55 1.95 4.04
C LEU A 7 -6.20 3.07 4.86
N VAL A 8 -6.36 4.25 4.27
CA VAL A 8 -7.10 5.33 4.88
C VAL A 8 -8.59 5.15 4.54
N GLY A 9 -9.36 4.74 5.54
CA GLY A 9 -10.76 4.41 5.40
C GLY A 9 -11.03 3.02 4.82
N PRO A 10 -12.26 2.52 4.94
CA PRO A 10 -12.65 1.23 4.39
C PRO A 10 -12.75 1.26 2.87
N THR A 11 -12.76 0.09 2.25
CA THR A 11 -13.10 -0.07 0.82
C THR A 11 -14.62 -0.03 0.69
N ASP A 12 -15.14 0.96 -0.03
CA ASP A 12 -16.58 1.27 -0.03
C ASP A 12 -17.39 0.32 -0.91
N ASP A 13 -16.86 -0.06 -2.08
CA ASP A 13 -17.57 -0.94 -3.00
C ASP A 13 -17.39 -2.41 -2.59
N PRO A 14 -18.50 -3.15 -2.30
CA PRO A 14 -18.41 -4.56 -1.92
C PRO A 14 -17.77 -5.45 -2.99
N LEU A 15 -17.98 -5.16 -4.28
CA LEU A 15 -17.39 -5.93 -5.37
C LEU A 15 -15.88 -5.72 -5.44
N LEU A 16 -15.43 -4.49 -5.27
CA LEU A 16 -14.02 -4.16 -5.20
C LEU A 16 -13.36 -4.86 -4.00
N ASN A 17 -14.01 -4.80 -2.84
CA ASN A 17 -13.52 -5.45 -1.63
C ASN A 17 -13.37 -6.96 -1.80
N GLN A 18 -14.33 -7.62 -2.47
CA GLN A 18 -14.26 -9.06 -2.77
C GLN A 18 -13.06 -9.39 -3.66
N LEU A 19 -12.78 -8.58 -4.69
CA LEU A 19 -11.60 -8.76 -5.55
C LEU A 19 -10.30 -8.62 -4.76
N ILE A 20 -10.21 -7.60 -3.92
CA ILE A 20 -9.04 -7.37 -3.06
C ILE A 20 -8.82 -8.56 -2.13
N GLU A 21 -9.86 -9.01 -1.44
CA GLU A 21 -9.78 -10.15 -0.52
C GLU A 21 -9.37 -11.45 -1.23
N GLY A 22 -9.81 -11.64 -2.47
CA GLY A 22 -9.40 -12.78 -3.29
C GLY A 22 -7.88 -12.81 -3.52
N TYR A 23 -7.26 -11.68 -3.83
CA TYR A 23 -5.81 -11.60 -3.98
C TYR A 23 -5.08 -11.70 -2.64
N VAL A 24 -5.60 -11.12 -1.58
CA VAL A 24 -5.03 -11.26 -0.23
C VAL A 24 -5.00 -12.75 0.17
N LYS A 25 -6.05 -13.49 -0.11
CA LYS A 25 -6.10 -14.92 0.15
C LYS A 25 -5.02 -15.69 -0.62
N ARG A 26 -4.81 -15.36 -1.89
CA ARG A 26 -3.72 -15.95 -2.69
C ARG A 26 -2.35 -15.58 -2.15
N LEU A 27 -2.14 -14.32 -1.78
CA LEU A 27 -0.88 -13.83 -1.19
C LEU A 27 -0.51 -14.59 0.08
N ASN A 28 -1.48 -14.97 0.89
CA ASN A 28 -1.23 -15.68 2.15
C ASN A 28 -0.69 -17.10 1.95
N HIS A 29 -0.67 -17.62 0.72
CA HIS A 29 0.07 -18.85 0.38
C HIS A 29 1.58 -18.62 0.29
N TYR A 30 2.04 -17.38 0.10
CA TYR A 30 3.46 -17.03 -0.05
C TYR A 30 4.04 -16.36 1.19
N ILE A 31 3.27 -15.44 1.79
CA ILE A 31 3.70 -14.62 2.91
C ILE A 31 2.48 -14.20 3.71
N LYS A 32 2.65 -13.99 4.99
CA LYS A 32 1.58 -13.39 5.80
C LYS A 32 1.32 -11.96 5.33
N PHE A 33 0.17 -11.77 4.72
CA PHE A 33 -0.30 -10.49 4.19
C PHE A 33 -1.63 -10.11 4.82
N ASP A 34 -1.73 -8.89 5.32
CA ASP A 34 -2.97 -8.38 5.91
C ASP A 34 -3.32 -6.98 5.38
N LEU A 35 -4.62 -6.72 5.33
CA LEU A 35 -5.16 -5.39 5.10
C LEU A 35 -5.41 -4.73 6.45
N GLN A 36 -5.03 -3.46 6.57
CA GLN A 36 -5.23 -2.68 7.79
C GLN A 36 -5.99 -1.39 7.45
N PRO A 37 -7.32 -1.45 7.31
CA PRO A 37 -8.10 -0.25 7.08
C PRO A 37 -8.18 0.59 8.37
N LEU A 38 -7.81 1.86 8.26
CA LEU A 38 -8.04 2.83 9.33
C LEU A 38 -9.47 3.36 9.22
N PRO A 39 -10.05 3.83 10.32
CA PRO A 39 -11.36 4.49 10.26
C PRO A 39 -11.33 5.71 9.33
N ALA A 40 -12.40 5.94 8.58
CA ALA A 40 -12.55 7.17 7.82
C ALA A 40 -12.66 8.36 8.79
N LEU A 41 -12.08 9.50 8.40
CA LEU A 41 -12.28 10.75 9.14
C LEU A 41 -13.75 11.17 9.09
N LYS A 42 -14.23 11.64 10.22
CA LYS A 42 -15.59 12.23 10.34
C LYS A 42 -15.50 13.75 10.20
N ASN A 43 -16.58 14.37 9.73
CA ASN A 43 -16.72 15.84 9.69
C ASN A 43 -15.64 16.54 8.83
N THR A 44 -15.33 15.97 7.67
CA THR A 44 -14.30 16.52 6.77
C THR A 44 -14.77 17.69 5.94
N LYS A 45 -16.06 18.02 5.98
CA LYS A 45 -16.72 19.03 5.14
C LYS A 45 -16.09 20.43 5.22
N ASN A 46 -15.59 20.80 6.41
CA ASN A 46 -15.01 22.12 6.69
C ASN A 46 -13.47 22.07 6.75
N LEU A 47 -12.86 20.94 6.40
CA LEU A 47 -11.42 20.79 6.39
C LEU A 47 -10.84 21.19 5.03
N SER A 48 -9.73 21.93 5.03
CA SER A 48 -8.92 22.09 3.83
C SER A 48 -8.26 20.76 3.45
N PRO A 49 -7.81 20.58 2.18
CA PRO A 49 -7.02 19.41 1.79
C PRO A 49 -5.82 19.16 2.70
N GLU A 50 -5.10 20.22 3.09
CA GLU A 50 -3.95 20.14 4.00
C GLU A 50 -4.37 19.67 5.39
N GLN A 51 -5.45 20.21 5.94
CA GLN A 51 -5.97 19.81 7.25
C GLN A 51 -6.41 18.34 7.24
N GLN A 52 -7.06 17.88 6.16
CA GLN A 52 -7.48 16.50 6.04
C GLN A 52 -6.28 15.57 5.95
N SER A 53 -5.30 15.85 5.10
CA SER A 53 -4.10 15.02 4.99
C SER A 53 -3.29 14.99 6.28
N GLN A 54 -3.28 16.11 7.04
CA GLN A 54 -2.64 16.17 8.34
C GLN A 54 -3.31 15.26 9.36
N LYS A 55 -4.63 15.27 9.44
CA LYS A 55 -5.38 14.42 10.37
C LYS A 55 -5.29 12.95 10.00
N GLU A 56 -5.36 12.62 8.71
CA GLU A 56 -5.13 11.28 8.21
C GLU A 56 -3.71 10.82 8.55
N GLY A 57 -2.73 11.71 8.40
CA GLY A 57 -1.33 11.44 8.73
C GLY A 57 -1.11 11.10 10.20
N GLU A 58 -1.81 11.78 11.11
CA GLU A 58 -1.76 11.48 12.54
C GLU A 58 -2.27 10.06 12.83
N MET A 59 -3.36 9.65 12.18
CA MET A 59 -3.88 8.28 12.31
C MET A 59 -2.90 7.25 11.75
N ILE A 60 -2.31 7.53 10.59
CA ILE A 60 -1.30 6.66 9.98
C ILE A 60 -0.11 6.46 10.92
N LEU A 61 0.45 7.54 11.44
CA LEU A 61 1.63 7.49 12.32
C LEU A 61 1.35 6.72 13.62
N ARG A 62 0.14 6.84 14.18
CA ARG A 62 -0.25 6.07 15.38
C ARG A 62 -0.38 4.58 15.11
N ALA A 63 -0.71 4.20 13.87
CA ALA A 63 -0.87 2.80 13.50
C ALA A 63 0.44 2.09 13.18
N LEU A 64 1.55 2.84 13.06
CA LEU A 64 2.86 2.30 12.71
C LEU A 64 3.69 1.99 13.95
N ASP A 65 4.37 0.85 13.92
CA ASP A 65 5.42 0.54 14.88
C ASP A 65 6.74 1.22 14.44
N PRO A 66 7.58 1.68 15.37
CA PRO A 66 8.90 2.24 15.02
C PRO A 66 9.75 1.32 14.16
N SER A 67 9.62 0.01 14.31
CA SER A 67 10.37 -0.98 13.54
C SER A 67 9.81 -1.28 12.15
N ASP A 68 8.64 -0.73 11.80
CA ASP A 68 8.03 -0.95 10.50
C ASP A 68 8.84 -0.30 9.37
N ARG A 69 9.00 -1.05 8.29
CA ARG A 69 9.57 -0.56 7.03
C ARG A 69 8.44 0.00 6.19
N VAL A 70 8.39 1.31 6.00
CA VAL A 70 7.22 2.01 5.44
C VAL A 70 7.48 2.47 4.02
N ILE A 71 6.61 2.08 3.11
CA ILE A 71 6.62 2.46 1.68
C ILE A 71 5.29 3.13 1.34
N LEU A 72 5.35 4.33 0.79
CA LEU A 72 4.15 5.04 0.37
C LEU A 72 3.82 4.71 -1.09
N LEU A 73 2.54 4.48 -1.37
CA LEU A 73 1.99 4.44 -2.72
C LEU A 73 1.59 5.88 -3.07
N ASP A 74 2.35 6.50 -3.96
CA ASP A 74 2.18 7.90 -4.33
C ASP A 74 2.46 8.06 -5.83
N GLU A 75 1.58 8.75 -6.55
CA GLU A 75 1.77 8.99 -7.98
C GLU A 75 3.08 9.72 -8.32
N LYS A 76 3.64 10.47 -7.37
CA LYS A 76 4.94 11.16 -7.49
C LYS A 76 6.12 10.28 -7.09
N GLY A 77 5.88 9.05 -6.68
CA GLY A 77 6.93 8.11 -6.30
C GLY A 77 7.70 7.55 -7.49
N LYS A 78 8.68 6.73 -7.20
CA LYS A 78 9.47 6.06 -8.22
C LYS A 78 8.63 5.02 -8.97
N GLN A 79 8.58 5.12 -10.29
CA GLN A 79 7.96 4.12 -11.15
C GLN A 79 8.92 2.94 -11.38
N MET A 80 8.34 1.75 -11.50
CA MET A 80 9.09 0.55 -11.84
C MET A 80 8.17 -0.43 -12.59
N SER A 81 8.78 -1.33 -13.35
CA SER A 81 8.05 -2.44 -13.97
C SER A 81 7.61 -3.46 -12.92
N SER A 82 6.73 -4.40 -13.31
CA SER A 82 6.36 -5.51 -12.41
C SER A 82 7.57 -6.36 -12.03
N LEU A 83 8.51 -6.58 -12.94
CA LEU A 83 9.78 -7.25 -12.62
C LEU A 83 10.59 -6.44 -11.60
N GLY A 84 10.76 -5.15 -11.83
CA GLY A 84 11.45 -4.27 -10.88
C GLY A 84 10.77 -4.22 -9.51
N PHE A 85 9.44 -4.29 -9.47
CA PHE A 85 8.70 -4.37 -8.21
C PHE A 85 8.95 -5.70 -7.48
N SER A 86 9.02 -6.81 -8.21
CA SER A 86 9.37 -8.11 -7.60
C SER A 86 10.77 -8.09 -6.98
N GLU A 87 11.74 -7.51 -7.68
CA GLU A 87 13.11 -7.33 -7.15
C GLU A 87 13.12 -6.41 -5.93
N PHE A 88 12.33 -5.34 -5.97
CA PHE A 88 12.17 -4.44 -4.83
C PHE A 88 11.62 -5.18 -3.60
N ILE A 89 10.56 -5.97 -3.77
CA ILE A 89 9.99 -6.81 -2.69
C ILE A 89 11.06 -7.75 -2.15
N GLN A 90 11.77 -8.47 -3.02
CA GLN A 90 12.82 -9.41 -2.60
C GLN A 90 13.92 -8.70 -1.78
N LYS A 91 14.31 -7.52 -2.23
CA LYS A 91 15.30 -6.71 -1.50
C LYS A 91 14.82 -6.32 -0.11
N GLN A 92 13.54 -5.93 0.02
CA GLN A 92 12.97 -5.59 1.32
C GLN A 92 12.93 -6.81 2.25
N LEU A 93 12.54 -7.97 1.73
CA LEU A 93 12.52 -9.22 2.49
C LEU A 93 13.93 -9.62 2.98
N ASN A 94 14.93 -9.49 2.10
CA ASN A 94 16.32 -9.81 2.43
C ASN A 94 16.94 -8.83 3.43
N ALA A 95 16.50 -7.58 3.46
CA ALA A 95 17.00 -6.58 4.40
C ALA A 95 16.57 -6.86 5.85
N GLY A 96 15.66 -7.79 6.05
CA GLY A 96 15.15 -8.15 7.38
C GLY A 96 14.15 -7.15 7.94
N GLY A 97 13.71 -7.41 9.14
CA GLY A 97 12.69 -6.63 9.84
C GLY A 97 11.42 -7.45 10.08
N LYS A 98 10.54 -6.93 10.92
CA LYS A 98 9.31 -7.66 11.29
C LYS A 98 8.20 -7.48 10.27
N LYS A 99 8.05 -6.26 9.74
CA LYS A 99 6.92 -5.92 8.89
C LYS A 99 7.29 -4.89 7.82
N LEU A 100 6.85 -5.14 6.60
CA LEU A 100 6.85 -4.18 5.49
C LEU A 100 5.45 -3.63 5.35
N VAL A 101 5.29 -2.31 5.46
CA VAL A 101 3.99 -1.64 5.41
C VAL A 101 3.92 -0.79 4.15
N PHE A 102 3.04 -1.15 3.23
CA PHE A 102 2.62 -0.28 2.15
C PHE A 102 1.46 0.58 2.63
N ILE A 103 1.46 1.86 2.27
CA ILE A 103 0.38 2.77 2.66
C ILE A 103 -0.26 3.38 1.42
N VAL A 104 -1.58 3.23 1.33
CA VAL A 104 -2.42 3.97 0.38
C VAL A 104 -3.08 5.11 1.14
N GLY A 105 -2.76 6.35 0.76
CA GLY A 105 -3.31 7.54 1.37
C GLY A 105 -4.75 7.82 0.97
N GLY A 106 -5.30 8.89 1.53
CA GLY A 106 -6.59 9.42 1.14
C GLY A 106 -6.51 10.30 -0.13
N PRO A 107 -7.59 11.01 -0.46
CA PRO A 107 -7.70 11.74 -1.72
C PRO A 107 -6.71 12.91 -1.88
N TYR A 108 -6.15 13.41 -0.80
CA TYR A 108 -5.24 14.57 -0.81
C TYR A 108 -3.78 14.21 -0.53
N GLY A 109 -3.43 12.92 -0.63
CA GLY A 109 -2.06 12.45 -0.45
C GLY A 109 -1.62 12.40 1.02
N PHE A 110 -0.33 12.52 1.23
CA PHE A 110 0.31 12.33 2.52
C PHE A 110 0.78 13.64 3.13
N SER A 111 0.69 13.74 4.46
CA SER A 111 1.28 14.84 5.20
C SER A 111 2.82 14.80 5.14
N PRO A 112 3.51 15.95 5.38
CA PRO A 112 4.96 15.97 5.42
C PRO A 112 5.57 15.00 6.46
N GLU A 113 4.91 14.81 7.60
CA GLU A 113 5.37 13.92 8.67
C GLU A 113 5.33 12.46 8.24
N VAL A 114 4.28 12.05 7.52
CA VAL A 114 4.18 10.69 6.96
C VAL A 114 5.27 10.47 5.92
N ARG A 115 5.50 11.45 5.04
CA ARG A 115 6.58 11.39 4.04
C ARG A 115 7.94 11.24 4.69
N LYS A 116 8.19 11.96 5.76
CA LYS A 116 9.44 11.88 6.53
C LYS A 116 9.62 10.52 7.20
N ARG A 117 8.54 9.91 7.67
CA ARG A 117 8.57 8.58 8.31
C ARG A 117 8.86 7.46 7.32
N ALA A 118 8.44 7.62 6.07
CA ALA A 118 8.58 6.59 5.05
C ALA A 118 10.03 6.44 4.57
N MET A 119 10.40 5.22 4.21
CA MET A 119 11.69 4.93 3.62
C MET A 119 11.76 5.34 2.15
N SER A 120 10.67 5.18 1.44
CA SER A 120 10.55 5.55 0.02
C SER A 120 9.08 5.64 -0.40
N SER A 121 8.88 6.18 -1.60
CA SER A 121 7.59 6.22 -2.26
C SER A 121 7.69 5.53 -3.61
N ILE A 122 6.68 4.76 -3.96
CA ILE A 122 6.58 4.13 -5.28
C ILE A 122 5.28 4.55 -5.97
N SER A 123 5.34 4.64 -7.29
CA SER A 123 4.20 4.93 -8.15
C SER A 123 3.90 3.72 -9.02
N LEU A 124 2.64 3.31 -9.06
CA LEU A 124 2.21 2.21 -9.93
C LEU A 124 2.08 2.65 -11.39
N SER A 125 1.85 3.93 -11.63
CA SER A 125 1.61 4.46 -12.97
C SER A 125 1.77 5.98 -12.98
N ALA A 126 2.06 6.55 -14.13
CA ALA A 126 1.97 7.98 -14.37
C ALA A 126 0.51 8.47 -14.38
N MET A 127 -0.43 7.55 -14.57
CA MET A 127 -1.86 7.86 -14.47
C MET A 127 -2.31 7.90 -13.02
N THR A 128 -3.26 8.79 -12.72
CA THR A 128 -3.87 8.88 -11.41
C THR A 128 -4.97 7.84 -11.26
N PHE A 129 -4.93 7.07 -10.18
CA PHE A 129 -6.01 6.16 -9.80
C PHE A 129 -6.78 6.72 -8.62
N SER A 130 -8.06 6.36 -8.50
CA SER A 130 -8.79 6.63 -7.27
C SER A 130 -8.13 5.92 -6.09
N HIS A 131 -8.22 6.50 -4.89
CA HIS A 131 -7.67 5.88 -3.68
C HIS A 131 -8.38 4.58 -3.29
N GLN A 132 -9.53 4.28 -3.90
CA GLN A 132 -10.23 3.00 -3.77
C GLN A 132 -9.67 1.95 -4.75
N MET A 133 -9.58 2.29 -6.04
CA MET A 133 -9.10 1.37 -7.08
C MET A 133 -7.63 0.97 -6.93
N VAL A 134 -6.79 1.90 -6.50
CA VAL A 134 -5.35 1.62 -6.34
C VAL A 134 -5.09 0.48 -5.35
N ARG A 135 -5.98 0.27 -4.38
CA ARG A 135 -5.90 -0.83 -3.40
C ARG A 135 -5.85 -2.19 -4.10
N LEU A 136 -6.71 -2.38 -5.08
CA LEU A 136 -6.74 -3.62 -5.88
C LEU A 136 -5.43 -3.81 -6.66
N PHE A 137 -4.97 -2.77 -7.33
CA PHE A 137 -3.75 -2.85 -8.13
C PHE A 137 -2.51 -3.13 -7.28
N VAL A 138 -2.41 -2.55 -6.10
CA VAL A 138 -1.31 -2.82 -5.17
C VAL A 138 -1.30 -4.30 -4.76
N VAL A 139 -2.43 -4.82 -4.34
CA VAL A 139 -2.55 -6.22 -3.89
C VAL A 139 -2.27 -7.16 -5.04
N GLU A 140 -2.79 -6.88 -6.23
CA GLU A 140 -2.53 -7.68 -7.44
C GLU A 140 -1.04 -7.66 -7.80
N GLN A 141 -0.37 -6.50 -7.77
CA GLN A 141 1.05 -6.41 -8.05
C GLN A 141 1.91 -7.12 -6.99
N CYS A 142 1.50 -7.08 -5.72
CA CYS A 142 2.16 -7.89 -4.68
C CYS A 142 2.03 -9.39 -4.99
N TYR A 143 0.85 -9.86 -5.36
CA TYR A 143 0.64 -11.25 -5.77
C TYR A 143 1.52 -11.60 -6.98
N ARG A 144 1.50 -10.77 -8.02
CA ARG A 144 2.33 -10.93 -9.22
C ARG A 144 3.81 -11.02 -8.88
N ALA A 145 4.28 -10.15 -7.98
CA ALA A 145 5.67 -10.16 -7.55
C ALA A 145 6.09 -11.52 -6.97
N PHE A 146 5.27 -12.11 -6.10
CA PHE A 146 5.57 -13.43 -5.54
C PHE A 146 5.52 -14.54 -6.59
N THR A 147 4.59 -14.48 -7.56
CA THR A 147 4.59 -15.45 -8.67
C THR A 147 5.85 -15.36 -9.51
N ILE A 148 6.35 -14.14 -9.78
CA ILE A 148 7.61 -13.93 -10.50
C ILE A 148 8.77 -14.52 -9.70
N LEU A 149 8.87 -14.23 -8.40
CA LEU A 149 9.94 -14.71 -7.53
C LEU A 149 9.96 -16.24 -7.41
N LYS A 150 8.81 -16.90 -7.57
CA LYS A 150 8.69 -18.36 -7.54
C LYS A 150 8.77 -19.01 -8.92
N GLY A 151 8.90 -18.23 -9.98
CA GLY A 151 8.93 -18.74 -11.35
C GLY A 151 7.61 -19.34 -11.84
N GLU A 152 6.49 -18.88 -11.30
CA GLU A 152 5.16 -19.38 -11.66
C GLU A 152 4.59 -18.65 -12.88
N PRO A 153 3.69 -19.31 -13.68
CA PRO A 153 3.25 -18.77 -14.98
C PRO A 153 2.07 -17.78 -14.88
N TYR A 154 2.09 -16.85 -13.94
CA TYR A 154 1.08 -15.80 -13.84
C TYR A 154 1.49 -14.56 -14.63
N HIS A 155 2.76 -14.20 -14.58
CA HIS A 155 3.32 -13.05 -15.30
C HIS A 155 3.90 -13.51 -16.63
N HIS A 156 3.41 -12.94 -17.72
CA HIS A 156 3.83 -13.28 -19.08
C HIS A 156 4.71 -12.19 -19.66
N GLN A 157 6.02 -12.40 -19.60
CA GLN A 157 7.04 -11.58 -20.23
C GLN A 157 8.13 -12.43 -20.82
#